data_8e4b2324a8c8385c275f135c84193f4c
#
_entry.id   8e4b2324a8c8385c275f135c84193f4c
#
_cell.length_a   1.000
_cell.length_b   1.000
_cell.length_c   1.000
_cell.angle_alpha   90.00
_cell.angle_beta   90.00
_cell.angle_gamma   90.00
#
_symmetry.space_group_name_H-M   'P 1'
#
loop_
_entity.id
_entity.type
_entity.pdbx_description
1 polymer ?
#
loop_
_entity_poly.entity_id
_entity_poly.type
_entity_poly.pdbx_seq_one_letter_code
_entity_poly.pdbx_strand_id
1 'polypeptide(L)'
;MRLYTSELVKKYKARTVVNHVSIDVNQGEIVGLLGPNGAGKTTTFYMIVGLIKPNEGQIFLEDDNGQVAELTKEPVYRRAQMGVGYLAQEASVFRRLSVEDNIKAVLEMTDLKKDEQAARCEALIEEFRLQKVRKSLGIQLSGGERRRTEIARAVAINPAFILLDEPFAGVDPIAVAAI
;
A
#
# COMPACT_ATOMS: atom_id res chain seq x y z
N MET A 1 9.07 7.42 13.06
CA MET A 1 8.69 5.98 13.04
C MET A 1 9.66 5.18 12.17
N ARG A 2 9.82 3.87 12.43
CA ARG A 2 10.69 2.95 11.68
C ARG A 2 9.99 1.60 11.48
N LEU A 3 9.98 1.10 10.25
CA LEU A 3 9.47 -0.22 9.88
C LEU A 3 10.66 -1.12 9.52
N TYR A 4 10.82 -2.23 10.21
CA TYR A 4 11.96 -3.11 9.94
C TYR A 4 11.59 -4.59 10.08
N THR A 5 12.38 -5.43 9.43
CA THR A 5 12.25 -6.89 9.47
C THR A 5 13.57 -7.53 9.86
N SER A 6 13.49 -8.69 10.47
CA SER A 6 14.65 -9.50 10.86
C SER A 6 14.51 -10.89 10.26
N GLU A 7 15.47 -11.25 9.39
CA GLU A 7 15.69 -12.61 8.90
C GLU A 7 14.43 -13.30 8.35
N LEU A 8 13.64 -12.59 7.53
CA LEU A 8 12.41 -13.15 6.96
C LEU A 8 12.71 -14.34 6.03
N VAL A 9 12.02 -15.44 6.28
CA VAL A 9 12.08 -16.64 5.45
C VAL A 9 10.68 -17.02 4.98
N LYS A 10 10.54 -17.34 3.69
CA LYS A 10 9.33 -17.94 3.14
C LYS A 10 9.66 -19.15 2.28
N LYS A 11 9.06 -20.28 2.65
CA LYS A 11 9.18 -21.55 1.94
C LYS A 11 7.80 -22.00 1.41
N TYR A 12 7.76 -22.44 0.18
CA TYR A 12 6.61 -23.13 -0.41
C TYR A 12 7.04 -24.54 -0.79
N LYS A 13 6.58 -25.53 -0.02
CA LYS A 13 7.03 -26.93 -0.13
C LYS A 13 8.56 -26.98 0.01
N ALA A 14 9.26 -27.49 -1.01
CA ALA A 14 10.73 -27.59 -1.02
C ALA A 14 11.45 -26.32 -1.49
N ARG A 15 10.73 -25.30 -2.01
CA ARG A 15 11.34 -24.09 -2.56
C ARG A 15 11.36 -22.97 -1.53
N THR A 16 12.53 -22.46 -1.20
CA THR A 16 12.70 -21.21 -0.46
C THR A 16 12.59 -20.04 -1.45
N VAL A 17 11.61 -19.15 -1.25
CA VAL A 17 11.32 -18.00 -2.11
C VAL A 17 11.90 -16.72 -1.50
N VAL A 18 11.89 -16.60 -0.18
CA VAL A 18 12.55 -15.52 0.56
C VAL A 18 13.50 -16.19 1.56
N ASN A 19 14.75 -15.77 1.60
CA ASN A 19 15.80 -16.42 2.37
C ASN A 19 16.57 -15.40 3.20
N HIS A 20 16.27 -15.33 4.49
CA HIS A 20 16.88 -14.45 5.49
C HIS A 20 16.97 -12.98 5.06
N VAL A 21 15.82 -12.40 4.61
CA VAL A 21 15.75 -11.02 4.15
C VAL A 21 15.42 -10.09 5.33
N SER A 22 16.29 -9.11 5.54
CA SER A 22 16.09 -8.02 6.50
C SER A 22 15.97 -6.70 5.73
N ILE A 23 14.95 -5.89 6.08
CA ILE A 23 14.67 -4.58 5.51
C ILE A 23 14.53 -3.59 6.66
N ASP A 24 14.97 -2.37 6.43
CA ASP A 24 14.92 -1.27 7.39
C ASP A 24 14.55 0.01 6.67
N VAL A 25 13.47 0.67 7.12
CA VAL A 25 12.94 1.89 6.49
C VAL A 25 12.52 2.88 7.57
N ASN A 26 13.09 4.07 7.54
CA ASN A 26 12.66 5.17 8.38
C ASN A 26 11.54 5.97 7.73
N GLN A 27 10.68 6.60 8.52
CA GLN A 27 9.64 7.48 7.99
C GLN A 27 10.29 8.63 7.20
N GLY A 28 9.75 8.89 6.00
CA GLY A 28 10.31 9.87 5.07
C GLY A 28 11.45 9.34 4.19
N GLU A 29 11.86 8.08 4.38
CA GLU A 29 12.89 7.43 3.57
C GLU A 29 12.25 6.66 2.41
N ILE A 30 12.93 6.62 1.26
CA ILE A 30 12.57 5.80 0.10
C ILE A 30 13.59 4.68 -0.04
N VAL A 31 13.13 3.45 0.13
CA VAL A 31 13.96 2.25 0.00
C VAL A 31 13.50 1.40 -1.18
N GLY A 32 14.42 1.06 -2.09
CA GLY A 32 14.16 0.22 -3.24
C GLY A 32 14.54 -1.24 -3.01
N LEU A 33 13.57 -2.16 -3.13
CA LEU A 33 13.84 -3.59 -3.13
C LEU A 33 14.07 -4.08 -4.57
N LEU A 34 15.34 -4.28 -4.92
CA LEU A 34 15.76 -4.65 -6.27
C LEU A 34 16.02 -6.16 -6.39
N GLY A 35 15.80 -6.68 -7.58
CA GLY A 35 16.07 -8.09 -7.91
C GLY A 35 15.31 -8.55 -9.15
N PRO A 36 15.70 -9.69 -9.76
CA PRO A 36 15.03 -10.25 -10.92
C PRO A 36 13.59 -10.70 -10.63
N ASN A 37 12.84 -11.00 -11.67
CA ASN A 37 11.52 -11.58 -11.53
C ASN A 37 11.62 -12.94 -10.83
N GLY A 38 10.73 -13.19 -9.85
CA GLY A 38 10.75 -14.40 -9.03
C GLY A 38 11.75 -14.38 -7.87
N ALA A 39 12.45 -13.26 -7.63
CA ALA A 39 13.37 -13.10 -6.48
C ALA A 39 12.68 -12.96 -5.11
N GLY A 40 11.34 -13.02 -5.06
CA GLY A 40 10.60 -12.96 -3.80
C GLY A 40 10.21 -11.55 -3.33
N LYS A 41 10.39 -10.49 -4.15
CA LYS A 41 10.07 -9.11 -3.80
C LYS A 41 8.61 -8.95 -3.33
N THR A 42 7.65 -9.30 -4.19
CA THR A 42 6.21 -9.28 -3.86
C THR A 42 5.89 -10.17 -2.65
N THR A 43 6.54 -11.34 -2.54
CA THR A 43 6.37 -12.23 -1.39
C THR A 43 6.83 -11.56 -0.09
N THR A 44 7.93 -10.83 -0.13
CA THR A 44 8.44 -10.06 1.01
C THR A 44 7.44 -8.94 1.39
N PHE A 45 6.92 -8.20 0.41
CA PHE A 45 5.86 -7.21 0.65
C PHE A 45 4.61 -7.85 1.27
N TYR A 46 4.15 -8.99 0.75
CA TYR A 46 2.99 -9.71 1.30
C TYR A 46 3.21 -10.14 2.75
N MET A 47 4.44 -10.52 3.13
CA MET A 47 4.75 -10.80 4.54
C MET A 47 4.67 -9.53 5.39
N ILE A 48 5.24 -8.41 4.92
CA ILE A 48 5.25 -7.14 5.68
C ILE A 48 3.84 -6.59 5.86
N VAL A 49 2.97 -6.64 4.84
CA VAL A 49 1.58 -6.17 4.95
C VAL A 49 0.64 -7.16 5.62
N GLY A 50 1.08 -8.41 5.82
CA GLY A 50 0.31 -9.45 6.54
C GLY A 50 -0.61 -10.31 5.67
N LEU A 51 -0.49 -10.24 4.34
CA LEU A 51 -1.23 -11.11 3.42
C LEU A 51 -0.78 -12.57 3.49
N ILE A 52 0.49 -12.80 3.79
CA ILE A 52 1.05 -14.14 4.05
C ILE A 52 1.90 -14.12 5.32
N LYS A 53 1.98 -15.26 6.01
CA LYS A 53 2.83 -15.39 7.20
C LYS A 53 4.23 -15.84 6.78
N PRO A 54 5.32 -15.28 7.36
CA PRO A 54 6.65 -15.83 7.21
C PRO A 54 6.74 -17.21 7.86
N ASN A 55 7.67 -18.03 7.41
CA ASN A 55 8.03 -19.28 8.09
C ASN A 55 8.98 -19.02 9.26
N GLU A 56 9.90 -18.07 9.08
CA GLU A 56 10.89 -17.65 10.08
C GLU A 56 11.10 -16.13 9.96
N GLY A 57 11.65 -15.52 11.00
CA GLY A 57 11.88 -14.07 11.05
C GLY A 57 10.71 -13.29 11.64
N GLN A 58 10.91 -12.00 11.82
CA GLN A 58 9.99 -11.11 12.51
C GLN A 58 9.85 -9.77 11.79
N ILE A 59 8.75 -9.08 12.04
CA ILE A 59 8.42 -7.77 11.46
C ILE A 59 8.05 -6.84 12.61
N PHE A 60 8.64 -5.64 12.62
CA PHE A 60 8.50 -4.68 13.69
C PHE A 60 8.15 -3.29 13.17
N LEU A 61 7.39 -2.56 13.96
CA LEU A 61 7.12 -1.15 13.81
C LEU A 61 7.54 -0.43 15.09
N GLU A 62 8.45 0.53 14.98
CA GLU A 62 8.89 1.38 16.07
C GLU A 62 8.28 2.78 15.89
N ASP A 63 7.64 3.29 16.92
CA ASP A 63 7.06 4.64 16.91
C ASP A 63 8.10 5.73 17.23
N ASP A 64 7.66 7.00 17.23
CA ASP A 64 8.55 8.13 17.49
C ASP A 64 9.01 8.22 18.96
N ASN A 65 8.39 7.45 19.85
CA ASN A 65 8.77 7.34 21.27
C ASN A 65 9.71 6.15 21.52
N GLY A 66 10.11 5.41 20.48
CA GLY A 66 10.94 4.21 20.57
C GLY A 66 10.19 2.98 21.08
N GLN A 67 8.85 3.00 21.11
CA GLN A 67 8.07 1.80 21.43
C GLN A 67 8.02 0.89 20.21
N VAL A 68 8.37 -0.38 20.41
CA VAL A 68 8.43 -1.40 19.35
C VAL A 68 7.23 -2.31 19.45
N ALA A 69 6.45 -2.38 18.37
CA ALA A 69 5.36 -3.33 18.19
C ALA A 69 5.77 -4.43 17.21
N GLU A 70 5.60 -5.70 17.60
CA GLU A 70 5.81 -6.83 16.70
C GLU A 70 4.57 -7.05 15.84
N LEU A 71 4.72 -6.91 14.51
CA LEU A 71 3.64 -7.06 13.53
C LEU A 71 3.50 -8.49 12.98
N THR A 72 4.43 -9.40 13.25
CA THR A 72 4.54 -10.71 12.57
C THR A 72 3.24 -11.50 12.59
N LYS A 73 2.50 -11.44 13.69
CA LYS A 73 1.22 -12.15 13.90
C LYS A 73 -0.01 -11.28 13.68
N GLU A 74 0.17 -9.96 13.55
CA GLU A 74 -0.93 -9.02 13.37
C GLU A 74 -1.60 -9.20 12.00
N PRO A 75 -2.94 -9.19 11.92
CA PRO A 75 -3.67 -9.28 10.67
C PRO A 75 -3.53 -7.99 9.85
N VAL A 76 -3.81 -8.07 8.54
CA VAL A 76 -3.67 -6.95 7.57
C VAL A 76 -4.32 -5.66 8.08
N TYR A 77 -5.57 -5.75 8.56
CA TYR A 77 -6.32 -4.56 9.00
C TYR A 77 -5.67 -3.86 10.19
N ARG A 78 -5.07 -4.62 11.12
CA ARG A 78 -4.34 -4.05 12.25
C ARG A 78 -3.09 -3.32 11.79
N ARG A 79 -2.32 -3.93 10.88
CA ARG A 79 -1.13 -3.27 10.32
C ARG A 79 -1.50 -2.00 9.56
N ALA A 80 -2.63 -2.01 8.83
CA ALA A 80 -3.15 -0.82 8.18
C ALA A 80 -3.51 0.29 9.19
N GLN A 81 -4.18 -0.05 10.29
CA GLN A 81 -4.47 0.89 11.39
C GLN A 81 -3.20 1.42 12.07
N MET A 82 -2.12 0.65 12.08
CA MET A 82 -0.80 1.06 12.59
C MET A 82 0.02 1.87 11.56
N GLY A 83 -0.55 2.14 10.39
CA GLY A 83 0.06 3.01 9.40
C GLY A 83 0.87 2.30 8.30
N VAL A 84 0.68 0.99 8.09
CA VAL A 84 1.33 0.25 7.00
C VAL A 84 0.36 0.14 5.82
N GLY A 85 0.59 0.94 4.77
CA GLY A 85 -0.17 0.93 3.52
C GLY A 85 0.44 0.01 2.47
N TYR A 86 -0.39 -0.42 1.51
CA TYR A 86 0.05 -1.25 0.39
C TYR A 86 -0.66 -0.88 -0.90
N LEU A 87 0.12 -0.69 -1.96
CA LEU A 87 -0.37 -0.52 -3.32
C LEU A 87 0.03 -1.73 -4.17
N ALA A 88 -0.92 -2.60 -4.45
CA ALA A 88 -0.71 -3.82 -5.23
C ALA A 88 -0.32 -3.52 -6.69
N GLN A 89 0.40 -4.46 -7.30
CA GLN A 89 0.66 -4.47 -8.74
C GLN A 89 -0.64 -4.63 -9.55
N GLU A 90 -1.52 -5.53 -9.09
CA GLU A 90 -2.80 -5.78 -9.75
C GLU A 90 -3.84 -4.69 -9.43
N ALA A 91 -4.75 -4.47 -10.40
CA ALA A 91 -5.82 -3.50 -10.27
C ALA A 91 -6.75 -3.82 -9.08
N SER A 92 -6.83 -2.90 -8.13
CA SER A 92 -7.57 -3.05 -6.87
C SER A 92 -8.80 -2.13 -6.75
N VAL A 93 -9.09 -1.33 -7.77
CA VAL A 93 -10.26 -0.41 -7.76
C VAL A 93 -11.58 -1.18 -7.62
N PHE A 94 -12.49 -0.67 -6.81
CA PHE A 94 -13.85 -1.20 -6.73
C PHE A 94 -14.60 -0.85 -8.02
N ARG A 95 -14.75 -1.82 -8.90
CA ARG A 95 -15.20 -1.63 -10.29
C ARG A 95 -16.61 -1.03 -10.42
N ARG A 96 -17.49 -1.27 -9.43
CA ARG A 96 -18.90 -0.82 -9.40
C ARG A 96 -19.11 0.45 -8.58
N LEU A 97 -18.07 0.99 -7.95
CA LEU A 97 -18.10 2.27 -7.27
C LEU A 97 -17.54 3.37 -8.17
N SER A 98 -18.03 4.59 -7.98
CA SER A 98 -17.44 5.77 -8.61
C SER A 98 -16.02 6.03 -8.05
N VAL A 99 -15.24 6.88 -8.71
CA VAL A 99 -13.93 7.32 -8.20
C VAL A 99 -14.08 7.89 -6.78
N GLU A 100 -15.04 8.80 -6.61
CA GLU A 100 -15.32 9.42 -5.31
C GLU A 100 -15.71 8.37 -4.26
N ASP A 101 -16.57 7.42 -4.59
CA ASP A 101 -17.01 6.39 -3.65
C ASP A 101 -15.89 5.38 -3.34
N ASN A 102 -14.97 5.14 -4.27
CA ASN A 102 -13.76 4.36 -4.02
C ASN A 102 -12.89 4.97 -2.93
N ILE A 103 -12.75 6.31 -2.92
CA ILE A 103 -11.97 7.03 -1.90
C ILE A 103 -12.75 7.10 -0.59
N LYS A 104 -14.04 7.45 -0.64
CA LYS A 104 -14.92 7.52 0.54
C LYS A 104 -15.01 6.22 1.30
N ALA A 105 -15.12 5.08 0.59
CA ALA A 105 -15.20 3.76 1.23
C ALA A 105 -14.01 3.44 2.14
N VAL A 106 -12.84 3.99 1.84
CA VAL A 106 -11.65 3.83 2.69
C VAL A 106 -11.64 4.86 3.82
N LEU A 107 -12.07 6.10 3.55
CA LEU A 107 -12.16 7.14 4.57
C LEU A 107 -13.19 6.81 5.66
N GLU A 108 -14.28 6.11 5.33
CA GLU A 108 -15.26 5.62 6.30
C GLU A 108 -14.68 4.62 7.31
N MET A 109 -13.54 4.02 7.02
CA MET A 109 -12.83 3.11 7.94
C MET A 109 -11.87 3.84 8.90
N THR A 110 -11.79 5.17 8.80
CA THR A 110 -10.95 6.01 9.66
C THR A 110 -11.77 6.65 10.79
N ASP A 111 -11.11 7.16 11.82
CA ASP A 111 -11.74 7.90 12.93
C ASP A 111 -12.06 9.36 12.57
N LEU A 112 -11.87 9.78 11.31
CA LEU A 112 -12.17 11.14 10.84
C LEU A 112 -13.68 11.41 10.90
N LYS A 113 -14.06 12.62 11.30
CA LYS A 113 -15.44 13.07 11.23
C LYS A 113 -15.91 13.22 9.78
N LYS A 114 -17.21 13.23 9.54
CA LYS A 114 -17.77 13.27 8.19
C LYS A 114 -17.35 14.47 7.36
N ASP A 115 -17.22 15.64 7.99
CA ASP A 115 -16.71 16.86 7.36
C ASP A 115 -15.22 16.75 6.98
N GLU A 116 -14.41 16.16 7.85
CA GLU A 116 -12.99 15.89 7.60
C GLU A 116 -12.81 14.84 6.50
N GLN A 117 -13.63 13.79 6.48
CA GLN A 117 -13.64 12.78 5.40
C GLN A 117 -14.00 13.42 4.06
N ALA A 118 -15.02 14.31 4.03
CA ALA A 118 -15.40 15.02 2.83
C ALA A 118 -14.27 15.94 2.33
N ALA A 119 -13.68 16.73 3.21
CA ALA A 119 -12.55 17.60 2.87
C ALA A 119 -11.33 16.81 2.36
N ARG A 120 -11.00 15.68 3.01
CA ARG A 120 -9.91 14.80 2.55
C ARG A 120 -10.20 14.18 1.19
N CYS A 121 -11.43 13.76 0.93
CA CYS A 121 -11.85 13.22 -0.37
C CYS A 121 -11.69 14.28 -1.47
N GLU A 122 -12.12 15.52 -1.24
CA GLU A 122 -11.94 16.61 -2.22
C GLU A 122 -10.45 16.87 -2.50
N ALA A 123 -9.63 16.98 -1.45
CA ALA A 123 -8.20 17.20 -1.60
C ALA A 123 -7.53 16.10 -2.44
N LEU A 124 -7.88 14.83 -2.21
CA LEU A 124 -7.34 13.70 -2.98
C LEU A 124 -7.81 13.73 -4.44
N ILE A 125 -9.08 14.06 -4.70
CA ILE A 125 -9.60 14.18 -6.07
C ILE A 125 -8.84 15.27 -6.83
N GLU A 126 -8.52 16.38 -6.17
CA GLU A 126 -7.77 17.48 -6.76
C GLU A 126 -6.30 17.10 -6.98
N GLU A 127 -5.62 16.60 -5.95
CA GLU A 127 -4.21 16.20 -5.98
C GLU A 127 -3.92 15.18 -7.09
N PHE A 128 -4.78 14.17 -7.25
CA PHE A 128 -4.63 13.13 -8.26
C PHE A 128 -5.33 13.45 -9.59
N ARG A 129 -5.81 14.69 -9.81
CA ARG A 129 -6.44 15.16 -11.06
C ARG A 129 -7.58 14.25 -11.53
N LEU A 130 -8.46 13.89 -10.60
CA LEU A 130 -9.59 12.97 -10.83
C LEU A 130 -10.94 13.67 -11.01
N GLN A 131 -10.98 15.01 -11.03
CA GLN A 131 -12.22 15.82 -11.08
C GLN A 131 -13.12 15.42 -12.27
N LYS A 132 -12.52 15.24 -13.46
CA LYS A 132 -13.27 14.93 -14.70
C LYS A 132 -13.94 13.56 -14.66
N VAL A 133 -13.36 12.61 -13.92
CA VAL A 133 -13.84 11.22 -13.82
C VAL A 133 -14.45 10.90 -12.45
N ARG A 134 -14.65 11.90 -11.61
CA ARG A 134 -15.13 11.79 -10.24
C ARG A 134 -16.33 10.85 -10.09
N LYS A 135 -17.30 10.95 -11.00
CA LYS A 135 -18.54 10.15 -10.98
C LYS A 135 -18.47 8.91 -11.88
N SER A 136 -17.39 8.70 -12.61
CA SER A 136 -17.19 7.52 -13.44
C SER A 136 -16.98 6.28 -12.58
N LEU A 137 -17.56 5.16 -12.98
CA LEU A 137 -17.36 3.88 -12.30
C LEU A 137 -15.94 3.36 -12.54
N GLY A 138 -15.38 2.64 -11.57
CA GLY A 138 -14.04 2.06 -11.65
C GLY A 138 -13.79 1.21 -12.90
N ILE A 139 -14.83 0.53 -13.41
CA ILE A 139 -14.76 -0.26 -14.65
C ILE A 139 -14.60 0.59 -15.92
N GLN A 140 -14.97 1.87 -15.88
CA GLN A 140 -14.95 2.79 -17.04
C GLN A 140 -13.63 3.55 -17.15
N LEU A 141 -12.78 3.48 -16.13
CA LEU A 141 -11.53 4.24 -16.06
C LEU A 141 -10.47 3.69 -17.02
N SER A 142 -9.74 4.58 -17.67
CA SER A 142 -8.48 4.27 -18.33
C SER A 142 -7.46 3.71 -17.34
N GLY A 143 -6.38 3.07 -17.83
CA GLY A 143 -5.32 2.53 -16.98
C GLY A 143 -4.71 3.57 -16.02
N GLY A 144 -4.41 4.77 -16.55
CA GLY A 144 -3.85 5.87 -15.75
C GLY A 144 -4.82 6.44 -14.72
N GLU A 145 -6.10 6.66 -15.10
CA GLU A 145 -7.13 7.13 -14.17
C GLU A 145 -7.39 6.12 -13.04
N ARG A 146 -7.44 4.84 -13.40
CA ARG A 146 -7.57 3.75 -12.43
C ARG A 146 -6.39 3.74 -11.46
N ARG A 147 -5.14 3.84 -11.96
CA ARG A 147 -3.96 3.84 -11.11
C ARG A 147 -3.92 5.04 -10.17
N ARG A 148 -4.25 6.25 -10.66
CA ARG A 148 -4.37 7.42 -9.79
C ARG A 148 -5.45 7.26 -8.71
N THR A 149 -6.58 6.64 -9.04
CA THR A 149 -7.65 6.34 -8.07
C THR A 149 -7.17 5.35 -7.01
N GLU A 150 -6.40 4.34 -7.38
CA GLU A 150 -5.83 3.35 -6.45
C GLU A 150 -4.81 3.99 -5.52
N ILE A 151 -3.95 4.87 -6.04
CA ILE A 151 -2.97 5.61 -5.24
C ILE A 151 -3.71 6.56 -4.27
N ALA A 152 -4.66 7.36 -4.77
CA ALA A 152 -5.47 8.24 -3.93
C ALA A 152 -6.13 7.48 -2.77
N ARG A 153 -6.64 6.28 -3.05
CA ARG A 153 -7.23 5.40 -2.03
C ARG A 153 -6.21 4.87 -1.04
N ALA A 154 -5.00 4.50 -1.50
CA ALA A 154 -3.94 4.00 -0.65
C ALA A 154 -3.40 5.06 0.32
N VAL A 155 -3.35 6.33 -0.11
CA VAL A 155 -2.89 7.45 0.74
C VAL A 155 -4.03 8.13 1.53
N ALA A 156 -5.29 7.73 1.30
CA ALA A 156 -6.45 8.33 1.98
C ALA A 156 -6.37 8.20 3.51
N ILE A 157 -5.91 7.06 4.00
CA ILE A 157 -5.74 6.76 5.44
C ILE A 157 -4.47 7.37 6.04
N ASN A 158 -3.72 8.16 5.27
CA ASN A 158 -2.46 8.77 5.68
C ASN A 158 -1.47 7.77 6.31
N PRO A 159 -1.06 6.71 5.58
CA PRO A 159 -0.17 5.69 6.12
C PRO A 159 1.21 6.28 6.44
N ALA A 160 1.85 5.80 7.52
CA ALA A 160 3.22 6.17 7.89
C ALA A 160 4.25 5.55 6.93
N PHE A 161 3.94 4.36 6.41
CA PHE A 161 4.72 3.62 5.42
C PHE A 161 3.80 3.12 4.32
N ILE A 162 4.25 3.18 3.07
CA ILE A 162 3.54 2.62 1.94
C ILE A 162 4.47 1.70 1.13
N LEU A 163 4.04 0.47 0.93
CA LEU A 163 4.75 -0.49 0.09
C LEU A 163 4.15 -0.45 -1.31
N LEU A 164 4.98 -0.15 -2.30
CA LEU A 164 4.60 0.01 -3.70
C LEU A 164 5.16 -1.17 -4.51
N ASP A 165 4.29 -2.09 -4.91
CA ASP A 165 4.70 -3.25 -5.72
C ASP A 165 4.51 -2.93 -7.20
N GLU A 166 5.62 -2.68 -7.90
CA GLU A 166 5.66 -2.27 -9.30
C GLU A 166 4.66 -1.14 -9.63
N PRO A 167 4.74 0.03 -8.96
CA PRO A 167 3.69 1.06 -8.99
C PRO A 167 3.39 1.61 -10.39
N PHE A 168 4.30 1.45 -11.33
CA PHE A 168 4.18 1.94 -12.72
C PHE A 168 3.99 0.82 -13.74
N ALA A 169 3.80 -0.43 -13.30
CA ALA A 169 3.57 -1.55 -14.21
C ALA A 169 2.27 -1.32 -15.02
N GLY A 170 2.38 -1.41 -16.35
CA GLY A 170 1.24 -1.23 -17.26
C GLY A 170 0.73 0.22 -17.39
N VAL A 171 1.44 1.20 -16.86
CA VAL A 171 1.13 2.62 -17.04
C VAL A 171 1.98 3.15 -18.21
N ASP A 172 1.36 3.92 -19.13
CA ASP A 172 2.05 4.60 -20.22
C ASP A 172 3.17 5.50 -19.64
N PRO A 173 4.41 5.45 -20.16
CA PRO A 173 5.51 6.29 -19.69
C PRO A 173 5.18 7.80 -19.63
N ILE A 174 4.34 8.30 -20.55
CA ILE A 174 3.88 9.69 -20.54
C ILE A 174 2.95 9.96 -19.35
N ALA A 175 2.13 8.97 -18.96
CA ALA A 175 1.24 9.08 -17.80
C ALA A 175 1.98 8.94 -16.47
N VAL A 176 3.14 8.26 -16.46
CA VAL A 176 4.00 8.14 -15.25
C VAL A 176 4.53 9.50 -14.83
N ALA A 177 4.87 10.38 -15.76
CA ALA A 177 5.34 11.75 -15.46
C ALA A 177 4.25 12.65 -14.83
N ALA A 178 2.99 12.21 -14.81
CA ALA A 178 1.85 12.93 -14.25
C ALA A 178 1.35 12.33 -12.91
N ILE A 179 2.00 11.27 -12.43
CA ILE A 179 1.79 10.64 -11.14
C ILE A 179 2.91 11.04 -10.19
#